data_6b5177cbc91f6804774412161d0c0399
#
_entry.id   6b5177cbc91f6804774412161d0c0399
#
_cell.length_a   1.000
_cell.length_b   1.000
_cell.length_c   1.000
_cell.angle_alpha   90.00
_cell.angle_beta   90.00
_cell.angle_gamma   90.00
#
_symmetry.space_group_name_H-M   'P 1'
#
loop_
_entity.id
_entity.type
_entity.pdbx_description
1 polymer ?
#
loop_
_entity_poly.entity_id
_entity_poly.type
_entity_poly.pdbx_seq_one_letter_code
_entity_poly.pdbx_strand_id
1 'polypeptide(L)'
;MVFFIFLLLCVGRLFFIQFFRSSYLTSIAKKQHNQLVELEPRRGTIYDCNLKAQAFNMSMDSLYAVPGEIKGKENVINQLNSILGLKRSYLEDRLNRKKSFIWLARKLNPDKSATIKKLNIKGLGFLKETKRIYPNSYLASHIIGFSGMDNIGLEGVERDYNRHLKGIPGWAIFLRDARQKKLDIWEKMVVPVDGEDLVLTIDEVIQYIAERELDKAFKDFHAKGASIIVMDPHTGRILALANRPTYDLNDHSEVSKDSMRNRAICDLFEPGSVFKIVTASGALEEKKVTEEDVFFCENGTYKVGGRILHDHMPHGLLTFRQVIEESSNIGTVKVAQLLGPDKLYHYVRAFGFGSKLGIDLSGEISGMISPPKLWSKTSITSIPMGQEVGVTALQLASAISVIANGGQLMKPYIIDSVRDIQGRLIKQNKPVLIHKVISIDTAMRIKKILTGVIEEGTGKLAKVSGFSAAGKTGTAQKLEPNGTYSHNKFVASFIGFSPAEDPILTIVVIVDEPHPSYFGGVVAAPVFQKVASDAIRYIKGNELPLEALAR
;
A
#
# COMPACT_ATOMS: atom_id res chain seq x y z
N MET A 1 -45.49 -72.06 -25.56
CA MET A 1 -44.29 -71.83 -26.40
C MET A 1 -43.93 -70.31 -26.40
N VAL A 2 -44.84 -69.44 -26.75
CA VAL A 2 -44.57 -67.96 -26.86
C VAL A 2 -44.09 -67.34 -25.52
N PHE A 3 -44.74 -67.69 -24.38
CA PHE A 3 -44.35 -67.23 -23.04
C PHE A 3 -42.92 -67.65 -22.63
N PHE A 4 -42.50 -68.84 -23.00
CA PHE A 4 -41.15 -69.37 -22.68
C PHE A 4 -40.06 -68.65 -23.52
N ILE A 5 -40.34 -68.34 -24.78
CA ILE A 5 -39.45 -67.57 -25.63
C ILE A 5 -39.28 -66.13 -25.09
N PHE A 6 -40.37 -65.51 -24.66
CA PHE A 6 -40.34 -64.19 -24.05
C PHE A 6 -39.51 -64.18 -22.76
N LEU A 7 -39.66 -65.20 -21.90
CA LEU A 7 -38.87 -65.32 -20.66
C LEU A 7 -37.38 -65.45 -20.94
N LEU A 8 -37.01 -66.25 -21.95
CA LEU A 8 -35.62 -66.43 -22.40
C LEU A 8 -35.01 -65.13 -22.96
N LEU A 9 -35.77 -64.33 -23.70
CA LEU A 9 -35.35 -63.00 -24.18
C LEU A 9 -35.14 -62.03 -23.01
N CYS A 10 -36.00 -62.03 -22.02
CA CYS A 10 -35.83 -61.21 -20.79
C CYS A 10 -34.58 -61.58 -20.02
N VAL A 11 -34.32 -62.90 -19.81
CA VAL A 11 -33.11 -63.37 -19.11
C VAL A 11 -31.85 -63.02 -19.92
N GLY A 12 -31.86 -63.21 -21.25
CA GLY A 12 -30.75 -62.84 -22.12
C GLY A 12 -30.48 -61.31 -22.06
N ARG A 13 -31.56 -60.51 -22.02
CA ARG A 13 -31.42 -59.04 -21.88
C ARG A 13 -30.89 -58.63 -20.51
N LEU A 14 -31.33 -59.27 -19.43
CA LEU A 14 -30.80 -59.05 -18.09
C LEU A 14 -29.33 -59.42 -18.00
N PHE A 15 -28.93 -60.58 -18.55
CA PHE A 15 -27.54 -61.00 -18.61
C PHE A 15 -26.68 -60.00 -19.37
N PHE A 16 -27.16 -59.54 -20.56
CA PHE A 16 -26.45 -58.51 -21.32
C PHE A 16 -26.26 -57.20 -20.55
N ILE A 17 -27.27 -56.74 -19.84
CA ILE A 17 -27.21 -55.52 -19.02
C ILE A 17 -26.25 -55.71 -17.85
N GLN A 18 -26.32 -56.86 -17.16
CA GLN A 18 -25.50 -57.12 -15.97
C GLN A 18 -24.03 -57.40 -16.29
N PHE A 19 -23.71 -58.07 -17.41
CA PHE A 19 -22.34 -58.38 -17.76
C PHE A 19 -21.70 -57.38 -18.70
N PHE A 20 -22.36 -56.97 -19.77
CA PHE A 20 -21.75 -56.14 -20.81
C PHE A 20 -21.97 -54.62 -20.58
N ARG A 21 -23.02 -54.22 -19.90
CA ARG A 21 -23.29 -52.83 -19.61
C ARG A 21 -23.13 -52.42 -18.14
N SER A 22 -22.78 -53.32 -17.27
CA SER A 22 -22.66 -53.08 -15.84
C SER A 22 -21.69 -51.94 -15.53
N SER A 23 -20.49 -51.96 -16.06
CA SER A 23 -19.48 -50.92 -15.82
C SER A 23 -19.94 -49.55 -16.32
N TYR A 24 -20.57 -49.51 -17.49
CA TYR A 24 -21.11 -48.27 -18.07
C TYR A 24 -22.27 -47.70 -17.21
N LEU A 25 -23.23 -48.56 -16.85
CA LEU A 25 -24.37 -48.14 -16.01
C LEU A 25 -23.95 -47.74 -14.61
N THR A 26 -22.98 -48.45 -14.02
CA THR A 26 -22.37 -48.08 -12.74
C THR A 26 -21.64 -46.73 -12.81
N SER A 27 -20.96 -46.43 -13.91
CA SER A 27 -20.30 -45.13 -14.10
C SER A 27 -21.32 -43.99 -14.20
N ILE A 28 -22.46 -44.21 -14.90
CA ILE A 28 -23.56 -43.23 -14.97
C ILE A 28 -24.20 -43.05 -13.59
N ALA A 29 -24.50 -44.13 -12.88
CA ALA A 29 -25.06 -44.09 -11.54
C ALA A 29 -24.12 -43.32 -10.57
N LYS A 30 -22.81 -43.61 -10.59
CA LYS A 30 -21.83 -42.85 -9.81
C LYS A 30 -21.82 -41.35 -10.15
N LYS A 31 -21.89 -40.98 -11.44
CA LYS A 31 -21.97 -39.57 -11.86
C LYS A 31 -23.25 -38.90 -11.41
N GLN A 32 -24.38 -39.63 -11.32
CA GLN A 32 -25.66 -39.11 -10.85
C GLN A 32 -25.76 -38.99 -9.34
N HIS A 33 -25.08 -39.89 -8.59
CA HIS A 33 -25.11 -39.97 -7.13
C HIS A 33 -24.02 -39.13 -6.46
N ASN A 34 -22.89 -38.90 -7.13
CA ASN A 34 -21.77 -38.19 -6.58
C ASN A 34 -21.85 -36.69 -6.87
N GLN A 35 -21.78 -35.89 -5.82
CA GLN A 35 -21.60 -34.44 -5.93
C GLN A 35 -20.24 -34.08 -5.40
N LEU A 36 -19.40 -33.52 -6.28
CA LEU A 36 -18.15 -32.87 -5.87
C LEU A 36 -18.50 -31.49 -5.27
N VAL A 37 -18.05 -31.27 -4.05
CA VAL A 37 -18.16 -29.97 -3.36
C VAL A 37 -16.74 -29.51 -3.06
N GLU A 38 -16.39 -28.33 -3.53
CA GLU A 38 -15.14 -27.66 -3.19
C GLU A 38 -15.22 -27.14 -1.75
N LEU A 39 -14.17 -27.39 -0.97
CA LEU A 39 -14.02 -26.93 0.40
C LEU A 39 -13.08 -25.73 0.38
N GLU A 40 -13.59 -24.56 0.69
CA GLU A 40 -12.78 -23.34 0.73
C GLU A 40 -11.80 -23.38 1.90
N PRO A 41 -10.49 -23.08 1.66
CA PRO A 41 -9.52 -22.87 2.73
C PRO A 41 -9.80 -21.54 3.43
N ARG A 42 -9.34 -21.41 4.68
CA ARG A 42 -9.27 -20.13 5.35
C ARG A 42 -8.18 -19.30 4.69
N ARG A 43 -8.51 -18.07 4.27
CA ARG A 43 -7.51 -17.10 3.80
C ARG A 43 -6.65 -16.63 4.99
N GLY A 44 -5.33 -16.56 4.84
CA GLY A 44 -4.42 -16.11 5.89
C GLY A 44 -4.75 -14.73 6.43
N THR A 45 -4.43 -14.49 7.67
CA THR A 45 -4.61 -13.20 8.35
C THR A 45 -3.45 -12.26 8.01
N ILE A 46 -3.71 -10.97 7.87
CA ILE A 46 -2.68 -9.94 7.74
C ILE A 46 -2.60 -9.21 9.08
N TYR A 47 -1.41 -9.20 9.66
CA TYR A 47 -1.10 -8.55 10.94
C TYR A 47 -0.20 -7.33 10.73
N ASP A 48 -0.27 -6.37 11.63
CA ASP A 48 0.75 -5.34 11.79
C ASP A 48 2.00 -5.90 12.49
N CYS A 49 3.03 -5.07 12.71
CA CYS A 49 4.27 -5.48 13.35
C CYS A 49 4.10 -5.90 14.83
N ASN A 50 2.99 -5.53 15.48
CA ASN A 50 2.62 -5.87 16.85
C ASN A 50 1.62 -7.03 16.92
N LEU A 51 1.43 -7.76 15.83
CA LEU A 51 0.49 -8.88 15.69
C LEU A 51 -0.99 -8.49 15.88
N LYS A 52 -1.36 -7.24 15.63
CA LYS A 52 -2.76 -6.82 15.55
C LYS A 52 -3.32 -7.12 14.16
N ALA A 53 -4.48 -7.76 14.11
CA ALA A 53 -5.10 -8.17 12.85
C ALA A 53 -5.60 -6.96 12.05
N GLN A 54 -5.07 -6.77 10.85
CA GLN A 54 -5.45 -5.74 9.88
C GLN A 54 -6.44 -6.28 8.83
N ALA A 55 -6.41 -7.60 8.57
CA ALA A 55 -7.38 -8.28 7.72
C ALA A 55 -7.53 -9.73 8.19
N PHE A 56 -8.78 -10.16 8.42
CA PHE A 56 -9.10 -11.53 8.84
C PHE A 56 -10.41 -12.02 8.22
N ASN A 57 -10.72 -13.30 8.38
CA ASN A 57 -11.91 -13.89 7.83
C ASN A 57 -12.97 -14.12 8.91
N MET A 58 -14.23 -13.82 8.56
CA MET A 58 -15.39 -14.16 9.35
C MET A 58 -16.30 -15.12 8.57
N SER A 59 -16.78 -16.17 9.22
CA SER A 59 -17.76 -17.09 8.62
C SER A 59 -19.14 -16.42 8.57
N MET A 60 -19.69 -16.31 7.37
CA MET A 60 -20.98 -15.68 7.09
C MET A 60 -21.91 -16.67 6.39
N ASP A 61 -23.21 -16.48 6.55
CA ASP A 61 -24.19 -17.25 5.81
C ASP A 61 -24.43 -16.65 4.43
N SER A 62 -24.50 -17.49 3.42
CA SER A 62 -24.92 -17.13 2.06
C SER A 62 -26.23 -17.83 1.74
N LEU A 63 -27.22 -17.05 1.33
CA LEU A 63 -28.57 -17.53 1.04
C LEU A 63 -28.66 -18.04 -0.39
N TYR A 64 -29.13 -19.27 -0.55
CA TYR A 64 -29.47 -19.84 -1.84
C TYR A 64 -30.93 -20.26 -1.89
N ALA A 65 -31.46 -20.42 -3.09
CA ALA A 65 -32.80 -20.94 -3.34
C ALA A 65 -32.75 -22.17 -4.25
N VAL A 66 -33.70 -23.09 -4.02
CA VAL A 66 -34.14 -24.14 -4.93
C VAL A 66 -35.51 -23.74 -5.46
N PRO A 67 -35.62 -23.01 -6.58
CA PRO A 67 -36.84 -22.35 -7.02
C PRO A 67 -38.02 -23.29 -7.22
N GLY A 68 -37.76 -24.57 -7.55
CA GLY A 68 -38.81 -25.61 -7.72
C GLY A 68 -39.48 -26.06 -6.42
N GLU A 69 -38.85 -25.82 -5.27
CA GLU A 69 -39.41 -26.18 -3.95
C GLU A 69 -40.17 -25.06 -3.28
N ILE A 70 -40.03 -23.82 -3.78
CA ILE A 70 -40.64 -22.63 -3.17
C ILE A 70 -42.10 -22.52 -3.60
N LYS A 71 -43.01 -22.58 -2.62
CA LYS A 71 -44.45 -22.32 -2.79
C LYS A 71 -44.75 -20.85 -2.45
N GLY A 72 -45.68 -20.23 -3.17
CA GLY A 72 -46.07 -18.84 -2.89
C GLY A 72 -44.95 -17.82 -3.14
N LYS A 73 -44.26 -17.92 -4.27
CA LYS A 73 -43.08 -17.10 -4.64
C LYS A 73 -43.28 -15.60 -4.39
N GLU A 74 -44.46 -15.06 -4.70
CA GLU A 74 -44.79 -13.65 -4.49
C GLU A 74 -44.60 -13.20 -3.03
N ASN A 75 -45.12 -13.98 -2.08
CA ASN A 75 -44.96 -13.68 -0.65
C ASN A 75 -43.47 -13.77 -0.22
N VAL A 76 -42.76 -14.79 -0.72
CA VAL A 76 -41.31 -14.96 -0.44
C VAL A 76 -40.50 -13.78 -0.99
N ILE A 77 -40.81 -13.31 -2.21
CA ILE A 77 -40.19 -12.15 -2.82
C ILE A 77 -40.39 -10.90 -1.96
N ASN A 78 -41.63 -10.66 -1.49
CA ASN A 78 -41.93 -9.50 -0.66
C ASN A 78 -41.17 -9.54 0.67
N GLN A 79 -41.15 -10.70 1.35
CA GLN A 79 -40.38 -10.87 2.59
C GLN A 79 -38.89 -10.68 2.39
N LEU A 80 -38.30 -11.30 1.36
CA LEU A 80 -36.86 -11.16 1.07
C LEU A 80 -36.48 -9.74 0.63
N ASN A 81 -37.34 -9.08 -0.16
CA ASN A 81 -37.13 -7.67 -0.53
C ASN A 81 -37.07 -6.77 0.71
N SER A 82 -37.99 -6.93 1.65
CA SER A 82 -38.05 -6.17 2.91
C SER A 82 -36.80 -6.40 3.77
N ILE A 83 -36.31 -7.66 3.92
CA ILE A 83 -35.19 -8.00 4.80
C ILE A 83 -33.85 -7.69 4.13
N LEU A 84 -33.70 -8.05 2.87
CA LEU A 84 -32.42 -7.93 2.16
C LEU A 84 -32.19 -6.54 1.56
N GLY A 85 -33.27 -5.81 1.23
CA GLY A 85 -33.19 -4.54 0.49
C GLY A 85 -32.84 -4.72 -0.99
N LEU A 86 -32.97 -5.95 -1.53
CA LEU A 86 -32.71 -6.25 -2.93
C LEU A 86 -33.88 -5.84 -3.81
N LYS A 87 -33.62 -5.41 -5.04
CA LYS A 87 -34.68 -5.04 -6.00
C LYS A 87 -35.62 -6.22 -6.23
N ARG A 88 -36.94 -5.96 -6.21
CA ARG A 88 -37.98 -6.97 -6.45
C ARG A 88 -37.75 -7.71 -7.77
N SER A 89 -37.44 -6.99 -8.85
CA SER A 89 -37.18 -7.56 -10.17
C SER A 89 -36.01 -8.55 -10.18
N TYR A 90 -34.96 -8.29 -9.35
CA TYR A 90 -33.85 -9.22 -9.21
C TYR A 90 -34.27 -10.54 -8.55
N LEU A 91 -35.09 -10.49 -7.50
CA LEU A 91 -35.58 -11.67 -6.81
C LEU A 91 -36.57 -12.47 -7.69
N GLU A 92 -37.44 -11.80 -8.46
CA GLU A 92 -38.35 -12.40 -9.43
C GLU A 92 -37.58 -13.16 -10.52
N ASP A 93 -36.58 -12.51 -11.15
CA ASP A 93 -35.72 -13.16 -12.14
C ASP A 93 -35.06 -14.42 -11.58
N ARG A 94 -34.47 -14.34 -10.38
CA ARG A 94 -33.79 -15.46 -9.74
C ARG A 94 -34.74 -16.61 -9.41
N LEU A 95 -35.88 -16.35 -8.78
CA LEU A 95 -36.80 -17.37 -8.30
C LEU A 95 -37.65 -17.99 -9.43
N ASN A 96 -37.71 -17.36 -10.61
CA ASN A 96 -38.40 -17.91 -11.78
C ASN A 96 -37.52 -18.77 -12.68
N ARG A 97 -36.22 -18.83 -12.43
CA ARG A 97 -35.30 -19.69 -13.19
C ARG A 97 -35.54 -21.18 -12.90
N LYS A 98 -35.50 -22.02 -13.92
CA LYS A 98 -35.57 -23.49 -13.79
C LYS A 98 -34.19 -24.05 -13.46
N LYS A 99 -33.70 -23.80 -12.23
CA LYS A 99 -32.42 -24.32 -11.72
C LYS A 99 -32.63 -24.92 -10.34
N SER A 100 -31.81 -25.94 -10.01
CA SER A 100 -31.82 -26.62 -8.72
C SER A 100 -31.07 -25.86 -7.63
N PHE A 101 -30.33 -24.81 -8.00
CA PHE A 101 -29.57 -24.00 -7.05
C PHE A 101 -29.32 -22.60 -7.66
N ILE A 102 -29.66 -21.56 -6.90
CA ILE A 102 -29.43 -20.17 -7.29
C ILE A 102 -29.04 -19.36 -6.05
N TRP A 103 -27.94 -18.64 -6.10
CA TRP A 103 -27.60 -17.64 -5.10
C TRP A 103 -28.61 -16.49 -5.13
N LEU A 104 -29.18 -16.16 -3.95
CA LEU A 104 -30.01 -14.96 -3.76
C LEU A 104 -29.19 -13.81 -3.16
N ALA A 105 -28.42 -14.11 -2.11
CA ALA A 105 -27.52 -13.14 -1.49
C ALA A 105 -26.34 -13.88 -0.84
N ARG A 106 -25.11 -13.38 -1.05
CA ARG A 106 -23.92 -13.98 -0.48
C ARG A 106 -23.40 -13.17 0.69
N LYS A 107 -22.77 -13.85 1.67
CA LYS A 107 -22.06 -13.26 2.82
C LYS A 107 -22.94 -12.29 3.61
N LEU A 108 -24.13 -12.73 3.98
CA LEU A 108 -25.15 -11.96 4.69
C LEU A 108 -24.69 -11.52 6.08
N ASN A 109 -25.16 -10.34 6.48
CA ASN A 109 -25.06 -9.91 7.88
C ASN A 109 -25.78 -10.94 8.78
N PRO A 110 -25.20 -11.32 9.95
CA PRO A 110 -25.78 -12.30 10.88
C PRO A 110 -27.24 -12.04 11.25
N ASP A 111 -27.63 -10.78 11.48
CA ASP A 111 -28.99 -10.40 11.83
C ASP A 111 -29.99 -10.70 10.71
N LYS A 112 -29.63 -10.35 9.46
CA LYS A 112 -30.46 -10.65 8.27
C LYS A 112 -30.57 -12.16 8.07
N SER A 113 -29.45 -12.90 8.24
CA SER A 113 -29.44 -14.36 8.15
C SER A 113 -30.36 -14.99 9.20
N ALA A 114 -30.25 -14.56 10.46
CA ALA A 114 -31.11 -15.05 11.56
C ALA A 114 -32.60 -14.77 11.30
N THR A 115 -32.91 -13.58 10.78
CA THR A 115 -34.29 -13.21 10.43
C THR A 115 -34.87 -14.12 9.34
N ILE A 116 -34.10 -14.38 8.27
CA ILE A 116 -34.55 -15.23 7.17
C ILE A 116 -34.69 -16.69 7.63
N LYS A 117 -33.77 -17.18 8.48
CA LYS A 117 -33.85 -18.54 9.05
C LYS A 117 -35.13 -18.76 9.84
N LYS A 118 -35.61 -17.75 10.59
CA LYS A 118 -36.88 -17.79 11.34
C LYS A 118 -38.13 -17.96 10.44
N LEU A 119 -38.06 -17.53 9.17
CA LEU A 119 -39.16 -17.69 8.23
C LEU A 119 -39.42 -19.15 7.83
N ASN A 120 -38.46 -20.03 8.02
CA ASN A 120 -38.50 -21.48 7.74
C ASN A 120 -39.13 -21.82 6.36
N ILE A 121 -38.72 -21.10 5.31
CA ILE A 121 -39.28 -21.25 3.97
C ILE A 121 -38.62 -22.44 3.29
N LYS A 122 -39.44 -23.43 2.90
CA LYS A 122 -38.96 -24.58 2.12
C LYS A 122 -38.41 -24.13 0.78
N GLY A 123 -37.23 -24.65 0.41
CA GLY A 123 -36.51 -24.26 -0.81
C GLY A 123 -35.55 -23.08 -0.63
N LEU A 124 -35.47 -22.46 0.55
CA LEU A 124 -34.36 -21.59 0.93
C LEU A 124 -33.36 -22.37 1.78
N GLY A 125 -32.08 -22.14 1.54
CA GLY A 125 -31.01 -22.77 2.32
C GLY A 125 -29.84 -21.81 2.52
N PHE A 126 -28.96 -22.17 3.45
CA PHE A 126 -27.78 -21.39 3.79
C PHE A 126 -26.52 -22.25 3.60
N LEU A 127 -25.49 -21.62 3.04
CA LEU A 127 -24.13 -22.15 3.01
C LEU A 127 -23.22 -21.19 3.75
N LYS A 128 -22.23 -21.72 4.49
CA LYS A 128 -21.19 -20.93 5.12
C LYS A 128 -20.15 -20.54 4.06
N GLU A 129 -19.87 -19.27 3.94
CA GLU A 129 -18.79 -18.70 3.16
C GLU A 129 -17.92 -17.80 4.04
N THR A 130 -16.66 -17.64 3.69
CA THR A 130 -15.77 -16.73 4.39
C THR A 130 -15.90 -15.32 3.81
N LYS A 131 -16.08 -14.31 4.68
CA LYS A 131 -16.02 -12.90 4.33
C LYS A 131 -14.74 -12.30 4.87
N ARG A 132 -13.98 -11.62 4.02
CA ARG A 132 -12.82 -10.83 4.43
C ARG A 132 -13.27 -9.57 5.15
N ILE A 133 -12.70 -9.29 6.32
CA ILE A 133 -13.01 -8.14 7.17
C ILE A 133 -11.73 -7.35 7.39
N TYR A 134 -11.84 -6.04 7.24
CA TYR A 134 -10.78 -5.06 7.50
C TYR A 134 -11.25 -4.18 8.67
N PRO A 135 -10.82 -4.46 9.92
CA PRO A 135 -11.40 -3.83 11.12
C PRO A 135 -11.24 -2.32 11.13
N ASN A 136 -10.16 -1.82 10.54
CA ASN A 136 -9.83 -0.40 10.51
C ASN A 136 -10.24 0.31 9.21
N SER A 137 -11.11 -0.30 8.39
CA SER A 137 -11.73 0.25 7.17
C SER A 137 -10.78 0.98 6.23
N TYR A 138 -10.41 2.23 6.53
CA TYR A 138 -9.59 3.10 5.68
C TYR A 138 -8.08 2.97 5.96
N LEU A 139 -7.69 2.50 7.15
CA LEU A 139 -6.30 2.50 7.59
C LEU A 139 -5.43 1.60 6.72
N ALA A 140 -4.29 2.13 6.28
CA ALA A 140 -3.33 1.44 5.41
C ALA A 140 -3.94 0.86 4.11
N SER A 141 -5.04 1.46 3.60
CA SER A 141 -5.80 0.93 2.47
C SER A 141 -4.94 0.64 1.23
N HIS A 142 -4.01 1.53 0.90
CA HIS A 142 -3.11 1.39 -0.25
C HIS A 142 -2.01 0.33 -0.08
N ILE A 143 -1.79 -0.13 1.16
CA ILE A 143 -0.84 -1.19 1.48
C ILE A 143 -1.57 -2.53 1.51
N ILE A 144 -2.61 -2.63 2.36
CA ILE A 144 -3.35 -3.87 2.58
C ILE A 144 -4.04 -4.28 1.29
N GLY A 145 -4.74 -3.33 0.63
CA GLY A 145 -5.59 -3.64 -0.49
C GLY A 145 -6.82 -4.45 -0.07
N PHE A 146 -7.50 -5.07 -1.00
CA PHE A 146 -8.72 -5.83 -0.72
C PHE A 146 -8.83 -7.10 -1.55
N SER A 147 -9.66 -8.03 -1.07
CA SER A 147 -10.03 -9.24 -1.77
C SER A 147 -11.44 -9.14 -2.34
N GLY A 148 -11.66 -9.79 -3.49
CA GLY A 148 -12.97 -9.88 -4.12
C GLY A 148 -13.92 -10.88 -3.41
N MET A 149 -15.12 -11.03 -3.99
CA MET A 149 -16.18 -11.90 -3.47
C MET A 149 -15.73 -13.36 -3.31
N ASP A 150 -14.85 -13.84 -4.18
CA ASP A 150 -14.37 -15.23 -4.19
C ASP A 150 -13.01 -15.39 -3.47
N ASN A 151 -12.70 -14.49 -2.50
CA ASN A 151 -11.49 -14.51 -1.68
C ASN A 151 -10.18 -14.47 -2.50
N ILE A 152 -10.20 -13.82 -3.67
CA ILE A 152 -9.03 -13.55 -4.51
C ILE A 152 -8.58 -12.12 -4.24
N GLY A 153 -7.30 -11.91 -3.93
CA GLY A 153 -6.73 -10.58 -3.73
C GLY A 153 -6.75 -9.76 -5.02
N LEU A 154 -7.20 -8.51 -4.96
CA LEU A 154 -7.38 -7.63 -6.11
C LEU A 154 -6.42 -6.43 -6.08
N GLU A 155 -6.08 -5.91 -4.92
CA GLU A 155 -5.16 -4.79 -4.73
C GLU A 155 -4.22 -5.00 -3.53
N GLY A 156 -3.11 -4.25 -3.50
CA GLY A 156 -2.17 -4.22 -2.39
C GLY A 156 -1.54 -5.56 -2.04
N VAL A 157 -1.21 -5.75 -0.77
CA VAL A 157 -0.66 -7.00 -0.21
C VAL A 157 -1.60 -8.18 -0.46
N GLU A 158 -2.93 -7.96 -0.40
CA GLU A 158 -3.92 -8.98 -0.72
C GLU A 158 -3.72 -9.58 -2.12
N ARG A 159 -3.38 -8.75 -3.13
CA ARG A 159 -3.08 -9.19 -4.50
C ARG A 159 -1.68 -9.77 -4.60
N ASP A 160 -0.68 -9.03 -4.13
CA ASP A 160 0.73 -9.33 -4.39
C ASP A 160 1.17 -10.60 -3.65
N TYR A 161 0.56 -10.87 -2.49
CA TYR A 161 0.79 -12.07 -1.68
C TYR A 161 -0.39 -13.06 -1.73
N ASN A 162 -1.25 -12.95 -2.75
CA ASN A 162 -2.43 -13.82 -2.86
C ASN A 162 -2.08 -15.32 -2.83
N ARG A 163 -0.92 -15.72 -3.38
CA ARG A 163 -0.45 -17.10 -3.38
C ARG A 163 -0.24 -17.67 -1.95
N HIS A 164 0.27 -16.83 -1.04
CA HIS A 164 0.46 -17.18 0.37
C HIS A 164 -0.89 -17.17 1.12
N LEU A 165 -1.65 -16.09 0.94
CA LEU A 165 -2.89 -15.86 1.67
C LEU A 165 -4.03 -16.80 1.30
N LYS A 166 -4.18 -17.19 0.02
CA LYS A 166 -5.37 -17.87 -0.49
C LYS A 166 -5.55 -19.30 0.06
N GLY A 167 -4.46 -20.00 0.36
CA GLY A 167 -4.49 -21.43 0.67
C GLY A 167 -4.77 -22.30 -0.55
N ILE A 168 -4.97 -23.59 -0.32
CA ILE A 168 -5.26 -24.60 -1.34
C ILE A 168 -6.64 -25.20 -1.06
N PRO A 169 -7.60 -25.11 -2.01
CA PRO A 169 -8.93 -25.68 -1.79
C PRO A 169 -8.87 -27.20 -1.62
N GLY A 170 -9.70 -27.70 -0.72
CA GLY A 170 -10.03 -29.10 -0.60
C GLY A 170 -11.26 -29.46 -1.43
N TRP A 171 -11.65 -30.71 -1.40
CA TRP A 171 -12.87 -31.18 -2.02
C TRP A 171 -13.44 -32.39 -1.30
N ALA A 172 -14.75 -32.55 -1.40
CA ALA A 172 -15.44 -33.70 -0.84
C ALA A 172 -16.48 -34.24 -1.84
N ILE A 173 -16.60 -35.54 -1.91
CA ILE A 173 -17.63 -36.24 -2.68
C ILE A 173 -18.71 -36.70 -1.73
N PHE A 174 -19.90 -36.13 -1.88
CA PHE A 174 -21.09 -36.53 -1.17
C PHE A 174 -21.95 -37.44 -2.03
N LEU A 175 -22.54 -38.47 -1.39
CA LEU A 175 -23.59 -39.27 -2.02
C LEU A 175 -24.94 -38.54 -1.96
N ARG A 176 -25.70 -38.62 -3.05
CA ARG A 176 -27.10 -38.19 -3.13
C ARG A 176 -28.02 -39.38 -3.33
N ASP A 177 -29.21 -39.32 -2.75
CA ASP A 177 -30.27 -40.27 -3.06
C ASP A 177 -30.88 -40.03 -4.46
N ALA A 178 -31.75 -40.93 -4.91
CA ALA A 178 -32.45 -40.81 -6.19
C ALA A 178 -33.33 -39.57 -6.32
N ARG A 179 -33.66 -38.87 -5.20
CA ARG A 179 -34.39 -37.61 -5.15
C ARG A 179 -33.46 -36.40 -5.05
N GLN A 180 -32.16 -36.58 -5.30
CA GLN A 180 -31.13 -35.56 -5.21
C GLN A 180 -30.91 -35.00 -3.79
N LYS A 181 -31.43 -35.64 -2.75
CA LYS A 181 -31.21 -35.27 -1.36
C LYS A 181 -29.80 -35.73 -0.93
N LYS A 182 -29.03 -34.79 -0.36
CA LYS A 182 -27.67 -35.05 0.15
C LYS A 182 -27.76 -36.08 1.30
N LEU A 183 -26.99 -37.12 1.18
CA LEU A 183 -26.75 -38.07 2.26
C LEU A 183 -25.48 -37.66 3.00
N ASP A 184 -25.46 -37.72 4.32
CA ASP A 184 -24.28 -37.36 5.13
C ASP A 184 -23.17 -38.45 5.07
N ILE A 185 -23.02 -39.10 3.91
CA ILE A 185 -22.03 -40.12 3.64
C ILE A 185 -20.97 -39.56 2.71
N TRP A 186 -19.72 -39.52 3.20
CA TRP A 186 -18.56 -39.07 2.46
C TRP A 186 -17.91 -40.27 1.76
N GLU A 187 -17.75 -40.24 0.46
CA GLU A 187 -16.99 -41.25 -0.27
C GLU A 187 -15.49 -40.96 -0.26
N LYS A 188 -15.14 -39.71 -0.46
CA LYS A 188 -13.76 -39.20 -0.42
C LYS A 188 -13.74 -37.74 0.03
N MET A 189 -12.72 -37.36 0.78
CA MET A 189 -12.48 -35.99 1.20
C MET A 189 -10.98 -35.68 1.15
N VAL A 190 -10.65 -34.53 0.56
CA VAL A 190 -9.34 -33.86 0.68
C VAL A 190 -9.55 -32.59 1.48
N VAL A 191 -8.91 -32.51 2.62
CA VAL A 191 -9.01 -31.36 3.52
C VAL A 191 -8.33 -30.16 2.84
N PRO A 192 -8.91 -28.96 2.89
CA PRO A 192 -8.25 -27.77 2.39
C PRO A 192 -7.00 -27.45 3.22
N VAL A 193 -6.01 -26.84 2.58
CA VAL A 193 -4.83 -26.30 3.25
C VAL A 193 -5.05 -24.80 3.41
N ASP A 194 -5.13 -24.33 4.64
CA ASP A 194 -5.34 -22.92 4.95
C ASP A 194 -4.19 -22.06 4.44
N GLY A 195 -4.48 -20.80 4.15
CA GLY A 195 -3.49 -19.82 3.74
C GLY A 195 -2.56 -19.42 4.88
N GLU A 196 -1.39 -18.98 4.51
CA GLU A 196 -0.35 -18.48 5.41
C GLU A 196 -0.68 -17.06 5.88
N ASP A 197 -0.35 -16.75 7.13
CA ASP A 197 -0.51 -15.44 7.72
C ASP A 197 0.69 -14.54 7.36
N LEU A 198 0.43 -13.25 7.16
CA LEU A 198 1.45 -12.25 6.88
C LEU A 198 1.58 -11.28 8.06
N VAL A 199 2.81 -10.97 8.44
CA VAL A 199 3.12 -9.89 9.37
C VAL A 199 3.77 -8.76 8.58
N LEU A 200 3.19 -7.57 8.68
CA LEU A 200 3.71 -6.37 8.04
C LEU A 200 4.74 -5.67 8.93
N THR A 201 5.54 -4.78 8.34
CA THR A 201 6.38 -3.85 9.09
C THR A 201 5.60 -2.63 9.60
N ILE A 202 4.39 -2.43 9.07
CA ILE A 202 3.48 -1.34 9.45
C ILE A 202 3.13 -1.46 10.92
N ASP A 203 3.22 -0.34 11.65
CA ASP A 203 2.70 -0.18 12.99
C ASP A 203 1.35 0.54 12.92
N GLU A 204 0.29 -0.08 13.43
CA GLU A 204 -1.08 0.46 13.38
C GLU A 204 -1.18 1.86 13.98
N VAL A 205 -0.47 2.11 15.08
CA VAL A 205 -0.52 3.41 15.79
C VAL A 205 0.22 4.48 15.00
N ILE A 206 1.41 4.16 14.47
CA ILE A 206 2.19 5.10 13.65
C ILE A 206 1.45 5.39 12.34
N GLN A 207 0.83 4.37 11.74
CA GLN A 207 0.00 4.52 10.55
C GLN A 207 -1.19 5.45 10.82
N TYR A 208 -1.89 5.26 11.94
CA TYR A 208 -3.00 6.11 12.35
C TYR A 208 -2.56 7.57 12.57
N ILE A 209 -1.44 7.78 13.26
CA ILE A 209 -0.87 9.13 13.46
C ILE A 209 -0.55 9.79 12.12
N ALA A 210 0.11 9.06 11.22
CA ALA A 210 0.47 9.55 9.89
C ALA A 210 -0.77 9.91 9.06
N GLU A 211 -1.79 9.06 9.04
CA GLU A 211 -3.03 9.30 8.29
C GLU A 211 -3.84 10.46 8.85
N ARG A 212 -3.95 10.56 10.17
CA ARG A 212 -4.66 11.67 10.83
C ARG A 212 -4.07 13.04 10.44
N GLU A 213 -2.75 13.18 10.51
CA GLU A 213 -2.10 14.46 10.19
C GLU A 213 -2.10 14.73 8.68
N LEU A 214 -1.98 13.69 7.86
CA LEU A 214 -2.11 13.81 6.40
C LEU A 214 -3.53 14.23 5.99
N ASP A 215 -4.57 13.66 6.61
CA ASP A 215 -5.97 14.03 6.39
C ASP A 215 -6.23 15.49 6.69
N LYS A 216 -5.68 15.96 7.81
CA LYS A 216 -5.79 17.35 8.21
C LYS A 216 -5.17 18.25 7.15
N ALA A 217 -3.93 18.01 6.76
CA ALA A 217 -3.27 18.80 5.73
C ALA A 217 -3.98 18.72 4.37
N PHE A 218 -4.44 17.55 3.96
CA PHE A 218 -5.19 17.36 2.72
C PHE A 218 -6.47 18.21 2.67
N LYS A 219 -7.21 18.27 3.78
CA LYS A 219 -8.46 19.04 3.91
C LYS A 219 -8.20 20.55 4.08
N ASP A 220 -7.30 20.92 5.01
CA ASP A 220 -7.03 22.34 5.35
C ASP A 220 -6.44 23.09 4.15
N PHE A 221 -5.65 22.42 3.32
CA PHE A 221 -5.04 23.00 2.13
C PHE A 221 -5.73 22.62 0.82
N HIS A 222 -6.93 22.03 0.86
CA HIS A 222 -7.71 21.66 -0.34
C HIS A 222 -6.85 21.00 -1.42
N ALA A 223 -5.94 20.11 -1.00
CA ALA A 223 -4.96 19.51 -1.87
C ALA A 223 -5.59 18.54 -2.86
N LYS A 224 -5.02 18.39 -4.05
CA LYS A 224 -5.42 17.39 -5.04
C LYS A 224 -5.01 15.99 -4.65
N GLY A 225 -3.87 15.86 -3.99
CA GLY A 225 -3.34 14.61 -3.48
C GLY A 225 -2.35 14.85 -2.35
N ALA A 226 -2.12 13.83 -1.54
CA ALA A 226 -1.08 13.89 -0.53
C ALA A 226 -0.53 12.50 -0.24
N SER A 227 0.72 12.43 0.20
CA SER A 227 1.38 11.18 0.60
C SER A 227 2.28 11.41 1.80
N ILE A 228 2.37 10.41 2.66
CA ILE A 228 3.32 10.36 3.76
C ILE A 228 3.95 8.98 3.85
N ILE A 229 5.25 8.94 4.12
CA ILE A 229 5.99 7.70 4.44
C ILE A 229 6.72 7.93 5.76
N VAL A 230 6.60 6.98 6.67
CA VAL A 230 7.40 6.87 7.89
C VAL A 230 8.21 5.59 7.81
N MET A 231 9.54 5.70 7.90
CA MET A 231 10.46 4.58 7.70
C MET A 231 11.51 4.55 8.81
N ASP A 232 11.90 3.35 9.22
CA ASP A 232 13.11 3.13 10.01
C ASP A 232 14.33 3.26 9.08
N PRO A 233 15.20 4.28 9.28
CA PRO A 233 16.33 4.53 8.39
C PRO A 233 17.40 3.43 8.41
N HIS A 234 17.53 2.68 9.49
CA HIS A 234 18.59 1.68 9.68
C HIS A 234 18.25 0.35 9.00
N THR A 235 16.96 0.02 8.90
CA THR A 235 16.51 -1.27 8.38
C THR A 235 15.82 -1.18 7.03
N GLY A 236 15.26 -0.02 6.68
CA GLY A 236 14.39 0.14 5.52
C GLY A 236 12.95 -0.32 5.75
N ARG A 237 12.56 -0.67 6.98
CA ARG A 237 11.17 -1.02 7.33
C ARG A 237 10.27 0.19 7.14
N ILE A 238 9.19 0.01 6.38
CA ILE A 238 8.13 1.01 6.29
C ILE A 238 7.19 0.83 7.48
N LEU A 239 7.16 1.81 8.38
CA LEU A 239 6.32 1.80 9.58
C LEU A 239 4.94 2.39 9.31
N ALA A 240 4.84 3.32 8.37
CA ALA A 240 3.58 3.85 7.84
C ALA A 240 3.75 4.34 6.40
N LEU A 241 2.71 4.16 5.59
CA LEU A 241 2.58 4.72 4.25
C LEU A 241 1.11 5.04 4.00
N ALA A 242 0.81 6.30 3.77
CA ALA A 242 -0.55 6.74 3.51
C ALA A 242 -0.62 7.69 2.30
N ASN A 243 -1.76 7.64 1.60
CA ASN A 243 -2.07 8.52 0.47
C ASN A 243 -3.45 9.13 0.63
N ARG A 244 -3.67 10.27 -0.04
CA ARG A 244 -4.99 10.89 -0.21
C ARG A 244 -5.21 11.25 -1.67
N PRO A 245 -6.45 11.05 -2.19
CA PRO A 245 -7.61 10.46 -1.52
C PRO A 245 -7.39 8.98 -1.15
N THR A 246 -8.23 8.46 -0.24
CA THR A 246 -8.23 7.07 0.25
C THR A 246 -9.60 6.41 0.05
N TYR A 247 -9.75 5.13 0.40
CA TYR A 247 -10.97 4.36 0.22
C TYR A 247 -11.19 3.35 1.35
N ASP A 248 -12.46 2.93 1.54
CA ASP A 248 -12.83 1.89 2.50
C ASP A 248 -12.55 0.50 1.92
N LEU A 249 -11.76 -0.30 2.65
CA LEU A 249 -11.43 -1.68 2.28
C LEU A 249 -12.63 -2.62 2.32
N ASN A 250 -13.66 -2.31 3.13
CA ASN A 250 -14.87 -3.13 3.24
C ASN A 250 -15.95 -2.76 2.21
N ASP A 251 -15.90 -1.54 1.64
CA ASP A 251 -16.81 -1.07 0.60
C ASP A 251 -16.06 -0.36 -0.52
N HIS A 252 -15.72 -1.12 -1.54
CA HIS A 252 -14.94 -0.68 -2.70
C HIS A 252 -15.74 -0.75 -4.01
N SER A 253 -17.07 -0.84 -3.93
CA SER A 253 -17.94 -1.01 -5.11
C SER A 253 -17.95 0.21 -6.04
N GLU A 254 -17.79 1.43 -5.49
CA GLU A 254 -17.83 2.70 -6.22
C GLU A 254 -16.52 3.51 -6.11
N VAL A 255 -15.42 2.85 -5.71
CA VAL A 255 -14.13 3.53 -5.51
C VAL A 255 -13.50 3.89 -6.85
N SER A 256 -13.06 5.14 -6.99
CA SER A 256 -12.35 5.61 -8.18
C SER A 256 -10.96 4.98 -8.28
N LYS A 257 -10.48 4.75 -9.51
CA LYS A 257 -9.10 4.27 -9.73
C LYS A 257 -8.05 5.23 -9.15
N ASP A 258 -8.36 6.52 -9.11
CA ASP A 258 -7.46 7.54 -8.54
C ASP A 258 -7.32 7.39 -7.03
N SER A 259 -8.41 7.03 -6.31
CA SER A 259 -8.39 6.77 -4.87
C SER A 259 -7.66 5.47 -4.50
N MET A 260 -7.63 4.47 -5.41
CA MET A 260 -6.89 3.21 -5.20
C MET A 260 -5.38 3.35 -5.44
N ARG A 261 -4.95 4.44 -6.07
CA ARG A 261 -3.58 4.62 -6.52
C ARG A 261 -2.63 4.86 -5.36
N ASN A 262 -1.62 4.03 -5.21
CA ASN A 262 -0.56 4.21 -4.22
C ASN A 262 0.44 5.28 -4.69
N ARG A 263 0.05 6.56 -4.51
CA ARG A 263 0.82 7.73 -4.96
C ARG A 263 2.25 7.74 -4.45
N ALA A 264 2.49 7.22 -3.25
CA ALA A 264 3.80 7.23 -2.64
C ALA A 264 4.88 6.47 -3.45
N ILE A 265 4.46 5.46 -4.25
CA ILE A 265 5.37 4.62 -5.03
C ILE A 265 5.20 4.77 -6.55
N CYS A 266 4.06 5.30 -7.02
CA CYS A 266 3.75 5.37 -8.45
C CYS A 266 3.55 6.79 -9.01
N ASP A 267 3.50 7.85 -8.17
CA ASP A 267 3.43 9.22 -8.66
C ASP A 267 4.81 9.80 -8.86
N LEU A 268 4.96 10.46 -10.01
CA LEU A 268 6.17 11.13 -10.41
C LEU A 268 5.99 12.64 -10.24
N PHE A 269 6.93 13.27 -9.56
CA PHE A 269 6.96 14.73 -9.42
C PHE A 269 8.40 15.24 -9.37
N GLU A 270 8.62 16.50 -9.69
CA GLU A 270 9.90 17.16 -9.50
C GLU A 270 10.08 17.51 -8.02
N PRO A 271 11.18 17.07 -7.36
CA PRO A 271 11.34 17.22 -5.91
C PRO A 271 11.62 18.64 -5.46
N GLY A 272 12.11 19.50 -6.35
CA GLY A 272 12.55 20.85 -5.97
C GLY A 272 13.66 20.83 -4.93
N SER A 273 13.65 21.79 -4.01
CA SER A 273 14.75 22.02 -3.05
C SER A 273 15.06 20.87 -2.09
N VAL A 274 14.19 19.89 -1.91
CA VAL A 274 14.55 18.67 -1.13
C VAL A 274 15.65 17.87 -1.81
N PHE A 275 15.82 18.01 -3.12
CA PHE A 275 16.85 17.34 -3.88
C PHE A 275 18.27 17.90 -3.64
N LYS A 276 18.40 19.10 -3.09
CA LYS A 276 19.70 19.73 -2.78
C LYS A 276 20.58 18.89 -1.83
N ILE A 277 19.96 18.00 -1.05
CA ILE A 277 20.71 17.04 -0.21
C ILE A 277 21.67 16.18 -1.02
N VAL A 278 21.32 15.80 -2.25
CA VAL A 278 22.17 14.98 -3.14
C VAL A 278 23.39 15.76 -3.59
N THR A 279 23.16 16.99 -4.08
CA THR A 279 24.24 17.89 -4.52
C THR A 279 25.20 18.21 -3.37
N ALA A 280 24.63 18.53 -2.20
CA ALA A 280 25.42 18.86 -1.01
C ALA A 280 26.25 17.67 -0.53
N SER A 281 25.64 16.48 -0.46
CA SER A 281 26.34 15.26 -0.06
C SER A 281 27.48 14.91 -1.02
N GLY A 282 27.21 14.97 -2.33
CA GLY A 282 28.22 14.68 -3.35
C GLY A 282 29.40 15.68 -3.31
N ALA A 283 29.12 16.96 -3.11
CA ALA A 283 30.15 17.99 -3.07
C ALA A 283 31.08 17.84 -1.83
N LEU A 284 30.50 17.51 -0.67
CA LEU A 284 31.28 17.22 0.55
C LEU A 284 32.06 15.92 0.43
N GLU A 285 31.45 14.84 -0.06
CA GLU A 285 32.11 13.53 -0.22
C GLU A 285 33.33 13.61 -1.16
N GLU A 286 33.17 14.36 -2.26
CA GLU A 286 34.24 14.61 -3.23
C GLU A 286 35.24 15.71 -2.78
N LYS A 287 35.08 16.24 -1.56
CA LYS A 287 35.91 17.32 -0.99
C LYS A 287 36.00 18.54 -1.92
N LYS A 288 34.92 18.83 -2.65
CA LYS A 288 34.83 20.01 -3.52
C LYS A 288 34.51 21.27 -2.74
N VAL A 289 33.91 21.10 -1.56
CA VAL A 289 33.57 22.18 -0.67
C VAL A 289 33.75 21.77 0.80
N THR A 290 33.94 22.76 1.65
CA THR A 290 33.82 22.68 3.10
C THR A 290 32.56 23.45 3.55
N GLU A 291 32.11 23.29 4.78
CA GLU A 291 30.93 23.98 5.32
C GLU A 291 31.12 25.50 5.36
N GLU A 292 32.34 25.97 5.48
CA GLU A 292 32.72 27.38 5.65
C GLU A 292 33.07 28.07 4.32
N ASP A 293 33.14 27.33 3.20
CA ASP A 293 33.38 27.93 1.88
C ASP A 293 32.27 28.90 1.52
N VAL A 294 32.64 30.10 1.07
CA VAL A 294 31.73 31.19 0.84
C VAL A 294 31.36 31.31 -0.63
N PHE A 295 30.08 31.45 -0.90
CA PHE A 295 29.49 31.62 -2.23
C PHE A 295 28.76 32.97 -2.32
N PHE A 296 29.07 33.78 -3.33
CA PHE A 296 28.28 34.97 -3.64
C PHE A 296 27.01 34.55 -4.37
N CYS A 297 25.85 34.77 -3.78
CA CYS A 297 24.54 34.38 -4.32
C CYS A 297 23.89 35.49 -5.17
N GLU A 298 24.71 36.35 -5.79
CA GLU A 298 24.35 37.36 -6.82
C GLU A 298 23.17 38.26 -6.42
N ASN A 299 23.01 38.51 -5.12
CA ASN A 299 21.87 39.26 -4.56
C ASN A 299 20.51 38.75 -5.07
N GLY A 300 20.39 37.44 -5.25
CA GLY A 300 19.16 36.74 -5.60
C GLY A 300 18.85 36.64 -7.10
N THR A 301 19.76 37.10 -8.00
CA THR A 301 19.55 37.01 -9.46
C THR A 301 20.84 36.68 -10.18
N TYR A 302 20.90 35.49 -10.81
CA TYR A 302 22.09 34.97 -11.48
C TYR A 302 21.82 34.60 -12.93
N LYS A 303 22.55 35.26 -13.86
CA LYS A 303 22.47 34.92 -15.29
C LYS A 303 23.49 33.84 -15.62
N VAL A 304 23.02 32.65 -15.97
CA VAL A 304 23.86 31.48 -16.26
C VAL A 304 23.22 30.57 -17.30
N GLY A 305 24.03 30.04 -18.23
CA GLY A 305 23.55 29.10 -19.25
C GLY A 305 22.49 29.63 -20.20
N GLY A 306 22.38 30.95 -20.35
CA GLY A 306 21.37 31.58 -21.21
C GLY A 306 20.00 31.81 -20.53
N ARG A 307 19.89 31.53 -19.25
CA ARG A 307 18.69 31.81 -18.43
C ARG A 307 19.03 32.67 -17.21
N ILE A 308 18.00 33.19 -16.56
CA ILE A 308 18.13 33.88 -15.29
C ILE A 308 17.58 32.96 -14.18
N LEU A 309 18.40 32.69 -13.17
CA LEU A 309 18.03 32.01 -11.96
C LEU A 309 17.68 33.01 -10.87
N HIS A 310 16.68 32.64 -10.06
CA HIS A 310 16.27 33.46 -8.92
C HIS A 310 16.34 32.61 -7.63
N ASP A 311 16.83 33.24 -6.57
CA ASP A 311 16.60 32.81 -5.21
C ASP A 311 15.22 33.29 -4.74
N HIS A 312 14.64 32.58 -3.76
CA HIS A 312 13.37 32.99 -3.15
C HIS A 312 13.51 34.30 -2.37
N MET A 313 14.64 34.45 -1.68
CA MET A 313 15.04 35.70 -1.00
C MET A 313 16.40 36.15 -1.57
N PRO A 314 16.63 37.46 -1.70
CA PRO A 314 17.94 37.95 -2.16
C PRO A 314 19.02 37.69 -1.09
N HIS A 315 20.10 37.01 -1.48
CA HIS A 315 21.26 36.77 -0.63
C HIS A 315 22.54 37.26 -1.31
N GLY A 316 23.44 37.86 -0.51
CA GLY A 316 24.79 38.22 -0.92
C GLY A 316 25.75 37.02 -0.75
N LEU A 317 26.68 37.13 0.20
CA LEU A 317 27.61 36.07 0.55
C LEU A 317 26.96 35.10 1.54
N LEU A 318 27.00 33.82 1.23
CA LEU A 318 26.55 32.72 2.10
C LEU A 318 27.66 31.68 2.22
N THR A 319 27.89 31.13 3.41
CA THR A 319 28.68 29.92 3.55
C THR A 319 27.95 28.74 2.89
N PHE A 320 28.67 27.67 2.52
CA PHE A 320 28.04 26.49 1.96
C PHE A 320 26.94 25.92 2.88
N ARG A 321 27.18 25.93 4.19
CA ARG A 321 26.16 25.59 5.20
C ARG A 321 24.91 26.44 5.01
N GLN A 322 25.05 27.77 4.98
CA GLN A 322 23.93 28.71 4.81
C GLN A 322 23.25 28.55 3.44
N VAL A 323 23.99 28.20 2.38
CA VAL A 323 23.38 27.90 1.06
C VAL A 323 22.31 26.83 1.17
N ILE A 324 22.51 25.80 2.01
CA ILE A 324 21.56 24.72 2.21
C ILE A 324 20.48 25.11 3.23
N GLU A 325 20.85 25.82 4.31
CA GLU A 325 19.93 26.27 5.37
C GLU A 325 18.89 27.27 4.81
N GLU A 326 19.34 28.27 4.05
CA GLU A 326 18.50 29.26 3.39
C GLU A 326 17.92 28.78 2.05
N SER A 327 18.34 27.59 1.63
CA SER A 327 17.87 26.97 0.39
C SER A 327 18.17 27.80 -0.88
N SER A 328 19.34 28.50 -0.95
CA SER A 328 19.72 29.27 -2.13
C SER A 328 19.85 28.37 -3.36
N ASN A 329 19.14 28.72 -4.43
CA ASN A 329 19.23 28.06 -5.73
C ASN A 329 20.60 28.38 -6.38
N ILE A 330 20.99 29.65 -6.32
CA ILE A 330 22.20 30.18 -6.93
C ILE A 330 23.43 29.55 -6.29
N GLY A 331 23.49 29.54 -4.96
CA GLY A 331 24.57 28.88 -4.22
C GLY A 331 24.68 27.38 -4.56
N THR A 332 23.55 26.67 -4.59
CA THR A 332 23.50 25.24 -4.92
C THR A 332 24.00 24.98 -6.35
N VAL A 333 23.63 25.81 -7.32
CA VAL A 333 24.10 25.67 -8.70
C VAL A 333 25.61 25.88 -8.79
N LYS A 334 26.18 26.87 -8.10
CA LYS A 334 27.64 27.08 -8.04
C LYS A 334 28.36 25.86 -7.43
N VAL A 335 27.83 25.29 -6.39
CA VAL A 335 28.34 24.03 -5.80
C VAL A 335 28.28 22.87 -6.80
N ALA A 336 27.16 22.72 -7.53
CA ALA A 336 27.03 21.67 -8.54
C ALA A 336 27.99 21.85 -9.71
N GLN A 337 28.30 23.08 -10.10
CA GLN A 337 29.29 23.37 -11.13
C GLN A 337 30.70 22.95 -10.68
N LEU A 338 31.05 23.09 -9.40
CA LEU A 338 32.30 22.57 -8.83
C LEU A 338 32.35 21.04 -8.78
N LEU A 339 31.20 20.40 -8.53
CA LEU A 339 31.06 18.94 -8.52
C LEU A 339 31.20 18.36 -9.95
N GLY A 340 30.60 19.02 -10.92
CA GLY A 340 30.55 18.59 -12.32
C GLY A 340 29.40 17.60 -12.62
N PRO A 341 28.98 17.50 -13.90
CA PRO A 341 27.80 16.75 -14.31
C PRO A 341 27.92 15.25 -14.04
N ASP A 342 29.07 14.63 -14.31
CA ASP A 342 29.23 13.18 -14.15
C ASP A 342 29.16 12.76 -12.68
N LYS A 343 29.79 13.52 -11.78
CA LYS A 343 29.73 13.25 -10.34
C LYS A 343 28.33 13.53 -9.78
N LEU A 344 27.69 14.62 -10.20
CA LEU A 344 26.30 14.89 -9.80
C LEU A 344 25.39 13.73 -10.22
N TYR A 345 25.47 13.27 -11.46
CA TYR A 345 24.69 12.12 -11.92
C TYR A 345 25.02 10.85 -11.14
N HIS A 346 26.30 10.59 -10.85
CA HIS A 346 26.72 9.46 -10.02
C HIS A 346 25.98 9.47 -8.67
N TYR A 347 26.00 10.59 -7.94
CA TYR A 347 25.34 10.68 -6.65
C TYR A 347 23.82 10.60 -6.76
N VAL A 348 23.22 11.19 -7.80
CA VAL A 348 21.78 11.03 -8.05
C VAL A 348 21.43 9.54 -8.16
N ARG A 349 22.21 8.77 -8.91
CA ARG A 349 22.00 7.32 -9.04
C ARG A 349 22.30 6.56 -7.74
N ALA A 350 23.37 6.94 -7.04
CA ALA A 350 23.76 6.30 -5.78
C ALA A 350 22.71 6.50 -4.68
N PHE A 351 22.01 7.64 -4.63
CA PHE A 351 20.89 7.86 -3.71
C PHE A 351 19.61 7.09 -4.09
N GLY A 352 19.63 6.30 -5.17
CA GLY A 352 18.52 5.43 -5.60
C GLY A 352 17.58 6.05 -6.63
N PHE A 353 17.80 7.31 -7.06
CA PHE A 353 16.95 7.95 -8.05
C PHE A 353 17.14 7.35 -9.45
N GLY A 354 16.07 7.29 -10.21
CA GLY A 354 16.05 6.71 -11.55
C GLY A 354 16.09 5.17 -11.58
N SER A 355 15.90 4.49 -10.44
CA SER A 355 15.79 3.03 -10.32
C SER A 355 14.69 2.65 -9.36
N LYS A 356 14.10 1.47 -9.55
CA LYS A 356 13.24 0.87 -8.52
C LYS A 356 14.10 0.45 -7.33
N LEU A 357 13.64 0.74 -6.13
CA LEU A 357 14.30 0.35 -4.88
C LEU A 357 13.96 -1.09 -4.48
N GLY A 358 12.91 -1.65 -5.09
CA GLY A 358 12.51 -3.04 -4.92
C GLY A 358 11.64 -3.27 -3.68
N ILE A 359 10.77 -2.31 -3.34
CA ILE A 359 9.74 -2.53 -2.32
C ILE A 359 8.87 -3.73 -2.71
N ASP A 360 8.41 -4.46 -1.74
CA ASP A 360 7.60 -5.67 -1.91
C ASP A 360 6.11 -5.39 -2.17
N LEU A 361 5.83 -4.30 -2.90
CA LEU A 361 4.52 -3.94 -3.45
C LEU A 361 4.61 -3.70 -4.96
N SER A 362 3.60 -4.13 -5.68
CA SER A 362 3.45 -3.84 -7.10
C SER A 362 3.16 -2.36 -7.36
N GLY A 363 3.54 -1.87 -8.53
CA GLY A 363 3.28 -0.50 -8.96
C GLY A 363 4.42 0.48 -8.71
N GLU A 364 5.53 0.05 -8.10
CA GLU A 364 6.73 0.88 -7.98
C GLU A 364 7.25 1.29 -9.35
N ILE A 365 7.56 2.59 -9.51
CA ILE A 365 8.20 3.15 -10.71
C ILE A 365 9.63 3.56 -10.42
N SER A 366 10.46 3.60 -11.47
CA SER A 366 11.89 3.93 -11.36
C SER A 366 12.19 5.42 -11.17
N GLY A 367 11.19 6.29 -11.32
CA GLY A 367 11.48 7.71 -11.48
C GLY A 367 12.07 8.03 -12.87
N MET A 368 12.52 9.27 -13.06
CA MET A 368 13.08 9.73 -14.32
C MET A 368 14.31 10.59 -14.08
N ILE A 369 15.43 10.21 -14.68
CA ILE A 369 16.66 10.99 -14.71
C ILE A 369 17.42 10.69 -16.02
N SER A 370 17.78 11.73 -16.76
CA SER A 370 18.56 11.60 -17.97
C SER A 370 20.06 11.50 -17.67
N PRO A 371 20.82 10.67 -18.39
CA PRO A 371 22.28 10.63 -18.24
C PRO A 371 22.94 11.91 -18.79
N PRO A 372 24.14 12.31 -18.32
CA PRO A 372 24.80 13.57 -18.67
C PRO A 372 24.95 13.82 -20.17
N LYS A 373 25.08 12.77 -20.96
CA LYS A 373 25.18 12.86 -22.44
C LYS A 373 23.93 13.47 -23.10
N LEU A 374 22.78 13.41 -22.42
CA LEU A 374 21.51 13.96 -22.88
C LEU A 374 21.17 15.31 -22.21
N TRP A 375 22.04 15.82 -21.35
CA TRP A 375 21.81 17.09 -20.68
C TRP A 375 21.94 18.27 -21.65
N SER A 376 21.04 19.22 -21.47
CA SER A 376 21.15 20.53 -22.11
C SER A 376 22.22 21.39 -21.41
N LYS A 377 22.54 22.53 -21.99
CA LYS A 377 23.43 23.54 -21.34
C LYS A 377 22.88 24.05 -20.01
N THR A 378 21.57 23.92 -19.79
CA THR A 378 20.90 24.38 -18.57
C THR A 378 20.70 23.27 -17.53
N SER A 379 20.82 22.01 -17.90
CA SER A 379 20.55 20.87 -16.99
C SER A 379 21.42 20.89 -15.73
N ILE A 380 22.71 21.25 -15.84
CA ILE A 380 23.61 21.41 -14.67
C ILE A 380 23.14 22.53 -13.71
N THR A 381 22.26 23.40 -14.15
CA THR A 381 21.68 24.47 -13.35
C THR A 381 20.24 24.20 -12.92
N SER A 382 19.62 23.15 -13.44
CA SER A 382 18.25 22.71 -13.11
C SER A 382 18.25 21.53 -12.14
N ILE A 383 18.98 20.48 -12.49
CA ILE A 383 19.00 19.20 -11.74
C ILE A 383 19.41 19.38 -10.28
N PRO A 384 20.43 20.20 -9.93
CA PRO A 384 20.81 20.40 -8.52
C PRO A 384 19.70 20.96 -7.65
N MET A 385 18.74 21.65 -8.25
CA MET A 385 17.58 22.23 -7.56
C MET A 385 16.35 21.32 -7.59
N GLY A 386 16.47 20.11 -8.18
CA GLY A 386 15.37 19.15 -8.29
C GLY A 386 14.39 19.46 -9.42
N GLN A 387 14.85 20.10 -10.51
CA GLN A 387 14.13 20.23 -11.78
C GLN A 387 14.72 19.29 -12.83
N GLU A 388 14.00 18.97 -13.89
CA GLU A 388 14.39 17.99 -14.93
C GLU A 388 14.62 16.58 -14.36
N VAL A 389 14.16 16.29 -13.15
CA VAL A 389 14.20 14.98 -12.50
C VAL A 389 12.80 14.62 -11.97
N GLY A 390 12.39 13.39 -12.22
CA GLY A 390 11.13 12.87 -11.69
C GLY A 390 11.39 11.82 -10.62
N VAL A 391 10.84 12.03 -9.42
CA VAL A 391 11.06 11.15 -8.27
C VAL A 391 9.74 10.68 -7.66
N THR A 392 9.79 9.61 -6.86
CA THR A 392 8.68 9.18 -6.01
C THR A 392 8.93 9.56 -4.55
N ALA A 393 7.86 9.60 -3.74
CA ALA A 393 8.00 9.82 -2.30
C ALA A 393 8.85 8.71 -1.64
N LEU A 394 8.75 7.46 -2.11
CA LEU A 394 9.58 6.35 -1.63
C LEU A 394 11.07 6.58 -1.88
N GLN A 395 11.43 7.07 -3.06
CA GLN A 395 12.84 7.41 -3.36
C GLN A 395 13.35 8.53 -2.45
N LEU A 396 12.53 9.55 -2.16
CA LEU A 396 12.91 10.60 -1.21
C LEU A 396 13.05 10.08 0.22
N ALA A 397 12.18 9.16 0.66
CA ALA A 397 12.28 8.53 1.97
C ALA A 397 13.58 7.72 2.11
N SER A 398 13.93 6.94 1.10
CA SER A 398 15.19 6.21 1.08
C SER A 398 16.40 7.14 1.01
N ALA A 399 16.34 8.22 0.23
CA ALA A 399 17.43 9.18 0.09
C ALA A 399 17.73 9.93 1.39
N ILE A 400 16.70 10.41 2.11
CA ILE A 400 16.93 11.07 3.40
C ILE A 400 17.38 10.06 4.47
N SER A 401 16.96 8.80 4.38
CA SER A 401 17.43 7.72 5.26
C SER A 401 18.91 7.43 5.10
N VAL A 402 19.47 7.60 3.90
CA VAL A 402 20.94 7.50 3.69
C VAL A 402 21.69 8.47 4.61
N ILE A 403 21.21 9.70 4.75
CA ILE A 403 21.83 10.69 5.62
C ILE A 403 21.61 10.29 7.10
N ALA A 404 20.41 9.86 7.44
CA ALA A 404 20.04 9.50 8.80
C ALA A 404 20.86 8.31 9.35
N ASN A 405 21.17 7.31 8.53
CA ASN A 405 21.82 6.05 8.94
C ASN A 405 23.33 5.97 8.71
N GLY A 406 23.99 7.10 8.39
CA GLY A 406 25.44 7.14 8.19
C GLY A 406 25.90 6.72 6.80
N GLY A 407 25.07 6.89 5.77
CA GLY A 407 25.47 6.82 4.36
C GLY A 407 25.07 5.55 3.62
N GLN A 408 24.13 4.75 4.13
CA GLN A 408 23.74 3.46 3.59
C GLN A 408 22.37 3.52 2.90
N LEU A 409 22.26 3.06 1.66
CA LEU A 409 20.98 2.89 0.98
C LEU A 409 20.43 1.51 1.32
N MET A 410 19.38 1.49 2.15
CA MET A 410 18.67 0.27 2.53
C MET A 410 17.50 -0.01 1.57
N LYS A 411 17.24 -1.29 1.30
CA LYS A 411 16.07 -1.70 0.54
C LYS A 411 14.81 -1.49 1.39
N PRO A 412 13.82 -0.69 0.92
CA PRO A 412 12.55 -0.55 1.63
C PRO A 412 11.72 -1.83 1.53
N TYR A 413 10.99 -2.20 2.61
CA TYR A 413 10.10 -3.36 2.62
C TYR A 413 8.94 -3.18 3.59
N ILE A 414 7.86 -3.92 3.33
CA ILE A 414 6.59 -3.88 4.08
C ILE A 414 6.27 -5.24 4.71
N ILE A 415 6.69 -6.35 4.12
CA ILE A 415 6.46 -7.68 4.70
C ILE A 415 7.62 -8.03 5.63
N ASP A 416 7.31 -8.16 6.92
CA ASP A 416 8.27 -8.64 7.92
C ASP A 416 8.44 -10.16 7.84
N SER A 417 7.32 -10.89 7.93
CA SER A 417 7.37 -12.35 7.94
C SER A 417 6.11 -13.01 7.38
N VAL A 418 6.28 -14.26 6.98
CA VAL A 418 5.22 -15.20 6.61
C VAL A 418 5.17 -16.29 7.67
N ARG A 419 3.97 -16.59 8.17
CA ARG A 419 3.74 -17.58 9.23
C ARG A 419 2.67 -18.60 8.81
N ASP A 420 2.75 -19.80 9.33
CA ASP A 420 1.65 -20.76 9.19
C ASP A 420 0.49 -20.44 10.14
N ILE A 421 -0.61 -21.19 10.03
CA ILE A 421 -1.81 -21.00 10.85
C ILE A 421 -1.58 -21.27 12.35
N GLN A 422 -0.49 -21.93 12.72
CA GLN A 422 -0.05 -22.14 14.10
C GLN A 422 0.87 -21.03 14.60
N GLY A 423 1.14 -19.99 13.77
CA GLY A 423 2.02 -18.89 14.09
C GLY A 423 3.51 -19.20 13.93
N ARG A 424 3.88 -20.38 13.44
CA ARG A 424 5.29 -20.76 13.22
C ARG A 424 5.85 -20.01 12.03
N LEU A 425 7.07 -19.53 12.17
CA LEU A 425 7.75 -18.77 11.15
C LEU A 425 8.11 -19.64 9.93
N ILE A 426 7.59 -19.30 8.75
CA ILE A 426 7.94 -19.92 7.47
C ILE A 426 9.09 -19.15 6.81
N LYS A 427 8.94 -17.81 6.76
CA LYS A 427 9.93 -16.92 6.15
C LYS A 427 9.98 -15.61 6.92
N GLN A 428 11.17 -15.08 7.13
CA GLN A 428 11.40 -13.74 7.67
C GLN A 428 12.25 -12.93 6.70
N ASN A 429 11.81 -11.74 6.39
CA ASN A 429 12.63 -10.78 5.67
C ASN A 429 13.60 -10.11 6.64
N LYS A 430 14.81 -9.86 6.15
CA LYS A 430 15.87 -9.18 6.93
C LYS A 430 16.20 -7.86 6.22
N PRO A 431 16.70 -6.86 6.95
CA PRO A 431 17.23 -5.64 6.35
C PRO A 431 18.28 -5.96 5.28
N VAL A 432 18.17 -5.32 4.13
CA VAL A 432 19.08 -5.52 3.00
C VAL A 432 19.76 -4.19 2.65
N LEU A 433 21.06 -4.15 2.78
CA LEU A 433 21.88 -3.06 2.28
C LEU A 433 21.99 -3.18 0.76
N ILE A 434 21.54 -2.15 0.02
CA ILE A 434 21.74 -2.09 -1.43
C ILE A 434 23.21 -1.72 -1.71
N HIS A 435 23.66 -0.58 -1.19
CA HIS A 435 25.08 -0.16 -1.20
C HIS A 435 25.32 1.04 -0.26
N LYS A 436 26.60 1.36 -0.05
CA LYS A 436 27.02 2.59 0.62
C LYS A 436 27.07 3.74 -0.39
N VAL A 437 26.46 4.86 -0.04
CA VAL A 437 26.34 6.06 -0.90
C VAL A 437 27.38 7.11 -0.58
N ILE A 438 27.55 7.40 0.71
CA ILE A 438 28.49 8.40 1.24
C ILE A 438 29.17 7.86 2.50
N SER A 439 30.25 8.51 2.91
CA SER A 439 30.93 8.20 4.16
C SER A 439 30.09 8.61 5.38
N ILE A 440 30.39 8.00 6.53
CA ILE A 440 29.79 8.37 7.81
C ILE A 440 30.10 9.85 8.14
N ASP A 441 31.32 10.30 7.85
CA ASP A 441 31.75 11.70 8.05
C ASP A 441 30.84 12.65 7.26
N THR A 442 30.67 12.42 5.95
CA THR A 442 29.81 13.24 5.11
C THR A 442 28.35 13.22 5.60
N ALA A 443 27.85 12.05 6.00
CA ALA A 443 26.48 11.93 6.55
C ALA A 443 26.32 12.76 7.82
N MET A 444 27.27 12.72 8.76
CA MET A 444 27.26 13.53 9.99
C MET A 444 27.30 15.03 9.68
N ARG A 445 28.13 15.46 8.73
CA ARG A 445 28.24 16.86 8.31
C ARG A 445 26.94 17.36 7.70
N ILE A 446 26.33 16.60 6.77
CA ILE A 446 25.02 16.94 6.18
C ILE A 446 23.92 16.93 7.25
N LYS A 447 23.92 15.97 8.15
CA LYS A 447 22.98 15.91 9.30
C LYS A 447 23.01 17.21 10.09
N LYS A 448 24.20 17.72 10.40
CA LYS A 448 24.38 19.00 11.13
C LYS A 448 23.83 20.18 10.33
N ILE A 449 24.06 20.25 9.03
CA ILE A 449 23.52 21.29 8.14
C ILE A 449 21.98 21.22 8.12
N LEU A 450 21.41 20.00 7.99
CA LEU A 450 19.96 19.82 7.95
C LEU A 450 19.27 20.11 9.30
N THR A 451 19.99 20.01 10.41
CA THR A 451 19.51 20.51 11.73
C THR A 451 19.39 22.02 11.68
N GLY A 452 20.38 22.73 11.12
CA GLY A 452 20.33 24.19 10.92
C GLY A 452 19.13 24.64 10.08
N VAL A 453 18.72 23.87 9.06
CA VAL A 453 17.50 24.17 8.28
C VAL A 453 16.26 24.30 9.18
N ILE A 454 16.15 23.46 10.22
CA ILE A 454 15.00 23.46 11.14
C ILE A 454 15.17 24.54 12.24
N GLU A 455 16.39 24.70 12.78
CA GLU A 455 16.61 25.65 13.86
C GLU A 455 16.60 27.11 13.39
N GLU A 456 17.25 27.42 12.30
CA GLU A 456 17.50 28.79 11.82
C GLU A 456 16.92 29.07 10.42
N GLY A 457 16.85 28.04 9.56
CA GLY A 457 16.52 28.18 8.15
C GLY A 457 15.02 28.10 7.82
N THR A 458 14.74 27.51 6.65
CA THR A 458 13.39 27.46 6.03
C THR A 458 12.43 26.46 6.68
N GLY A 459 12.92 25.59 7.58
CA GLY A 459 12.16 24.47 8.16
C GLY A 459 11.65 24.68 9.59
N LYS A 460 11.58 25.89 10.11
CA LYS A 460 11.28 26.18 11.54
C LYS A 460 10.01 25.53 12.07
N LEU A 461 8.97 25.37 11.24
CA LEU A 461 7.72 24.72 11.63
C LEU A 461 7.83 23.18 11.74
N ALA A 462 8.96 22.60 11.36
CA ALA A 462 9.25 21.19 11.58
C ALA A 462 9.90 20.90 12.93
N LYS A 463 10.15 21.91 13.78
CA LYS A 463 10.81 21.75 15.09
C LYS A 463 9.99 20.88 16.02
N VAL A 464 10.55 19.75 16.43
CA VAL A 464 9.89 18.73 17.27
C VAL A 464 10.13 19.05 18.75
N SER A 465 9.06 19.25 19.51
CA SER A 465 9.18 19.54 20.95
C SER A 465 9.73 18.35 21.72
N GLY A 466 10.87 18.55 22.40
CA GLY A 466 11.54 17.54 23.21
C GLY A 466 12.49 16.62 22.43
N PHE A 467 12.60 16.78 21.10
CA PHE A 467 13.51 16.00 20.27
C PHE A 467 14.18 16.89 19.22
N SER A 468 15.44 16.62 18.94
CA SER A 468 16.10 17.26 17.80
C SER A 468 15.55 16.70 16.49
N ALA A 469 15.62 17.48 15.43
CA ALA A 469 15.22 17.05 14.10
C ALA A 469 16.13 17.65 13.03
N ALA A 470 16.25 16.95 11.92
CA ALA A 470 16.96 17.41 10.74
C ALA A 470 16.10 17.17 9.50
N GLY A 471 16.12 18.12 8.55
CA GLY A 471 15.28 17.96 7.38
C GLY A 471 15.43 19.08 6.37
N LYS A 472 14.64 19.00 5.28
CA LYS A 472 14.66 19.96 4.19
C LYS A 472 13.26 20.21 3.65
N THR A 473 12.93 21.47 3.43
CA THR A 473 11.71 21.92 2.75
C THR A 473 11.87 21.84 1.24
N GLY A 474 10.79 21.56 0.54
CA GLY A 474 10.66 21.66 -0.91
C GLY A 474 9.39 22.36 -1.32
N THR A 475 9.50 23.13 -2.40
CA THR A 475 8.37 23.74 -3.10
C THR A 475 8.72 23.71 -4.58
N ALA A 476 8.05 22.88 -5.34
CA ALA A 476 8.31 22.69 -6.76
C ALA A 476 7.09 23.12 -7.58
N GLN A 477 7.31 23.90 -8.63
CA GLN A 477 6.28 24.19 -9.63
C GLN A 477 6.00 22.93 -10.44
N LYS A 478 4.75 22.70 -10.81
CA LYS A 478 4.40 21.59 -11.69
C LYS A 478 4.60 21.98 -13.15
N LEU A 479 5.04 21.00 -13.94
CA LEU A 479 5.13 21.17 -15.38
C LEU A 479 3.73 21.06 -16.00
N GLU A 480 3.35 22.03 -16.81
CA GLU A 480 2.10 22.01 -17.58
C GLU A 480 2.29 21.18 -18.88
N PRO A 481 1.20 20.69 -19.51
CA PRO A 481 1.29 19.90 -20.74
C PRO A 481 1.99 20.60 -21.91
N ASN A 482 2.06 21.92 -21.90
CA ASN A 482 2.78 22.72 -22.89
C ASN A 482 4.29 22.83 -22.65
N GLY A 483 4.80 22.17 -21.59
CA GLY A 483 6.22 22.17 -21.23
C GLY A 483 6.69 23.41 -20.45
N THR A 484 5.78 24.28 -19.99
CA THR A 484 6.10 25.41 -19.12
C THR A 484 5.80 25.08 -17.66
N TYR A 485 6.49 25.76 -16.73
CA TYR A 485 6.18 25.67 -15.31
C TYR A 485 4.92 26.45 -14.95
N SER A 486 4.04 25.82 -14.17
CA SER A 486 2.80 26.45 -13.70
C SER A 486 3.09 27.57 -12.69
N HIS A 487 2.32 28.64 -12.75
CA HIS A 487 2.40 29.73 -11.77
C HIS A 487 1.49 29.50 -10.55
N ASN A 488 0.58 28.53 -10.60
CA ASN A 488 -0.43 28.28 -9.56
C ASN A 488 -0.54 26.84 -9.10
N LYS A 489 0.21 25.89 -9.71
CA LYS A 489 0.25 24.49 -9.29
C LYS A 489 1.65 24.13 -8.77
N PHE A 490 1.68 23.69 -7.54
CA PHE A 490 2.91 23.37 -6.83
C PHE A 490 2.81 22.03 -6.15
N VAL A 491 3.97 21.45 -5.86
CA VAL A 491 4.12 20.34 -4.93
C VAL A 491 4.85 20.87 -3.71
N ALA A 492 4.19 20.84 -2.56
CA ALA A 492 4.78 21.18 -1.27
C ALA A 492 5.33 19.91 -0.63
N SER A 493 6.57 19.93 -0.15
CA SER A 493 7.21 18.76 0.44
C SER A 493 8.05 19.10 1.66
N PHE A 494 8.19 18.12 2.55
CA PHE A 494 9.17 18.10 3.62
C PHE A 494 9.73 16.70 3.77
N ILE A 495 11.06 16.60 3.85
CA ILE A 495 11.76 15.35 4.15
C ILE A 495 12.65 15.55 5.36
N GLY A 496 12.66 14.60 6.28
CA GLY A 496 13.48 14.74 7.48
C GLY A 496 13.52 13.48 8.33
N PHE A 497 14.21 13.57 9.44
CA PHE A 497 14.34 12.51 10.43
C PHE A 497 14.45 13.10 11.85
N SER A 498 14.10 12.29 12.82
CA SER A 498 14.17 12.66 14.25
C SER A 498 14.37 11.40 15.10
N PRO A 499 15.12 11.48 16.23
CA PRO A 499 16.01 12.58 16.64
C PRO A 499 17.15 12.80 15.62
N ALA A 500 17.77 13.99 15.62
CA ALA A 500 18.85 14.29 14.66
C ALA A 500 20.12 13.51 14.97
N GLU A 501 20.49 13.32 16.23
CA GLU A 501 21.72 12.66 16.65
C GLU A 501 21.66 11.15 16.38
N ASP A 502 20.56 10.51 16.84
CA ASP A 502 20.29 9.08 16.69
C ASP A 502 18.90 8.88 16.05
N PRO A 503 18.82 8.90 14.74
CA PRO A 503 17.55 8.88 14.01
C PRO A 503 16.78 7.57 14.20
N ILE A 504 15.57 7.66 14.76
CA ILE A 504 14.64 6.54 14.91
C ILE A 504 13.71 6.47 13.71
N LEU A 505 13.26 7.63 13.22
CA LEU A 505 12.30 7.74 12.12
C LEU A 505 12.79 8.70 11.03
N THR A 506 12.64 8.30 9.79
CA THR A 506 12.58 9.19 8.64
C THR A 506 11.13 9.38 8.22
N ILE A 507 10.77 10.64 7.88
CA ILE A 507 9.41 11.01 7.49
C ILE A 507 9.47 11.87 6.24
N VAL A 508 8.69 11.51 5.24
CA VAL A 508 8.51 12.27 4.00
C VAL A 508 7.04 12.64 3.86
N VAL A 509 6.77 13.92 3.66
CA VAL A 509 5.42 14.46 3.45
C VAL A 509 5.40 15.17 2.11
N ILE A 510 4.45 14.79 1.26
CA ILE A 510 4.21 15.37 -0.06
C ILE A 510 2.75 15.82 -0.12
N VAL A 511 2.51 17.07 -0.51
CA VAL A 511 1.16 17.61 -0.72
C VAL A 511 1.10 18.22 -2.12
N ASP A 512 0.24 17.65 -2.95
CA ASP A 512 0.08 18.01 -4.36
C ASP A 512 -1.00 19.08 -4.54
N GLU A 513 -0.66 20.18 -5.21
CA GLU A 513 -1.51 21.33 -5.53
C GLU A 513 -2.24 21.89 -4.28
N PRO A 514 -1.54 22.21 -3.16
CA PRO A 514 -2.18 22.76 -1.98
C PRO A 514 -2.58 24.22 -2.16
N HIS A 515 -3.70 24.65 -1.54
CA HIS A 515 -4.22 26.01 -1.49
C HIS A 515 -4.74 26.35 -0.07
N PRO A 516 -4.64 27.60 0.43
CA PRO A 516 -4.13 28.79 -0.24
C PRO A 516 -2.60 28.92 -0.20
N SER A 517 -1.90 28.17 0.64
CA SER A 517 -0.43 28.16 0.71
C SER A 517 0.16 26.98 -0.05
N TYR A 518 1.31 27.18 -0.67
CA TYR A 518 2.04 26.14 -1.41
C TYR A 518 3.48 25.93 -0.91
N PHE A 519 3.92 26.67 0.12
CA PHE A 519 5.26 26.52 0.66
C PHE A 519 5.40 25.26 1.52
N GLY A 520 6.37 24.40 1.21
CA GLY A 520 6.61 23.16 1.96
C GLY A 520 6.85 23.39 3.46
N GLY A 521 7.51 24.50 3.81
CA GLY A 521 7.70 24.92 5.20
C GLY A 521 6.41 25.24 5.96
N VAL A 522 5.33 25.62 5.25
CA VAL A 522 4.01 25.94 5.83
C VAL A 522 3.05 24.75 5.77
N VAL A 523 3.07 23.99 4.66
CA VAL A 523 2.11 22.93 4.39
C VAL A 523 2.59 21.58 4.91
N ALA A 524 3.83 21.18 4.63
CA ALA A 524 4.34 19.83 4.90
C ALA A 524 5.16 19.74 6.20
N ALA A 525 5.88 20.81 6.59
CA ALA A 525 6.71 20.80 7.79
C ALA A 525 5.90 20.62 9.10
N PRO A 526 4.71 21.23 9.30
CA PRO A 526 3.89 20.96 10.47
C PRO A 526 3.39 19.52 10.57
N VAL A 527 3.11 18.85 9.43
CA VAL A 527 2.73 17.44 9.40
C VAL A 527 3.89 16.58 9.88
N PHE A 528 5.11 16.81 9.35
CA PHE A 528 6.32 16.15 9.84
C PHE A 528 6.49 16.32 11.34
N GLN A 529 6.37 17.55 11.84
CA GLN A 529 6.54 17.87 13.27
C GLN A 529 5.58 17.07 14.14
N LYS A 530 4.30 17.03 13.79
CA LYS A 530 3.27 16.31 14.56
C LYS A 530 3.50 14.81 14.52
N VAL A 531 3.73 14.24 13.34
CA VAL A 531 3.97 12.80 13.18
C VAL A 531 5.24 12.39 13.93
N ALA A 532 6.35 13.13 13.80
CA ALA A 532 7.58 12.84 14.51
C ALA A 532 7.37 12.88 16.03
N SER A 533 6.73 13.95 16.53
CA SER A 533 6.47 14.11 17.98
C SER A 533 5.65 12.95 18.55
N ASP A 534 4.52 12.64 17.91
CA ASP A 534 3.57 11.65 18.43
C ASP A 534 4.14 10.23 18.29
N ALA A 535 4.76 9.91 17.14
CA ALA A 535 5.32 8.59 16.86
C ALA A 535 6.53 8.27 17.77
N ILE A 536 7.44 9.24 17.99
CA ILE A 536 8.60 9.01 18.88
C ILE A 536 8.17 8.84 20.33
N ARG A 537 7.17 9.62 20.79
CA ARG A 537 6.62 9.44 22.15
C ARG A 537 5.98 8.06 22.31
N TYR A 538 5.26 7.60 21.31
CA TYR A 538 4.69 6.25 21.31
C TYR A 538 5.78 5.16 21.37
N ILE A 539 6.81 5.25 20.51
CA ILE A 539 7.90 4.28 20.48
C ILE A 539 8.63 4.25 21.84
N LYS A 540 9.03 5.41 22.35
CA LYS A 540 9.72 5.51 23.65
C LYS A 540 8.84 5.13 24.84
N GLY A 541 7.52 5.39 24.76
CA GLY A 541 6.56 4.95 25.79
C GLY A 541 6.42 3.43 25.83
N ASN A 542 6.51 2.75 24.70
CA ASN A 542 6.49 1.29 24.63
C ASN A 542 7.82 0.63 25.07
N GLU A 543 8.93 1.38 25.04
CA GLU A 543 10.24 0.91 25.51
C GLU A 543 10.41 1.04 27.04
N LEU A 544 9.54 1.82 27.71
CA LEU A 544 9.56 1.93 29.16
C LEU A 544 8.98 0.66 29.81
N PRO A 545 9.64 0.07 30.84
CA PRO A 545 9.07 -1.03 31.60
C PRO A 545 7.72 -0.62 32.22
N LEU A 546 6.75 -1.55 32.20
CA LEU A 546 5.40 -1.34 32.77
C LEU A 546 5.41 -0.75 34.19
N GLU A 547 6.49 -0.95 34.95
CA GLU A 547 6.72 -0.38 36.29
C GLU A 547 6.92 1.15 36.29
N ALA A 548 7.35 1.75 35.19
CA ALA A 548 7.52 3.20 35.08
C ALA A 548 6.20 3.93 34.71
N LEU A 549 5.20 3.24 34.22
CA LEU A 549 3.88 3.78 33.87
C LEU A 549 2.91 3.80 35.08
N ALA A 550 3.28 3.18 36.19
CA ALA A 550 2.49 3.12 37.42
C ALA A 550 2.81 4.23 38.45
N ARG A 551 3.64 5.20 38.08
CA ARG A 551 3.94 6.42 38.88
C ARG A 551 3.36 7.63 38.14
#